data_3b4048f846885042a74b88169b6b1ae4
#
_entry.id   3b4048f846885042a74b88169b6b1ae4
#
_cell.length_a   1.000
_cell.length_b   1.000
_cell.length_c   1.000
_cell.angle_alpha   90.00
_cell.angle_beta   90.00
_cell.angle_gamma   90.00
#
_symmetry.space_group_name_H-M   'P 1'
#
loop_
_entity.id
_entity.type
_entity.pdbx_description
1 polymer ?
#
loop_
_entity_poly.entity_id
_entity_poly.type
_entity_poly.pdbx_seq_one_letter_code
_entity_poly.pdbx_strand_id
1 'polypeptide(L)'
;MVVLLGFCIIALDGFDIVIMGFIAPELKADWQITNRELGLVISAALIGLSLGAMLSGPLSDRFGRKVVIINSVFFFGVWTLVTAFSQNMEQMILFRLLTGLGLGAAMPNVGTLVAEFAPARRRAFLITVVFCGFTFGAALGGFAASWLMPRFGWHSVLLLGGILPLLFAPVLMAALPESVCFLVEKRAKNDGIQRILAKLAPDLDLRYSTIILPPPNQACAHPIKLVVSSQYRFGSLMLWGSYFSALFLFYTLGSWLPLLIKDGGFNVTQAAIITALFQAGGTLGSLFSGWLMDRSEPHRALASIYGMGALFTLLMGPAMGYPVLMGGCAMAIGFCIGGANTGMNALSASFYPTEARATGSSWMHGIGRLGAILSALAGAEMLALGWSLSTIFTVLALPALLTVAMIVAKGRHQVRQAAGHGYKAYLDARSNDMR
;
A
#
# COMPACT_ATOMS: atom_id res chain seq x y z
N MET A 1 -7.27 15.73 -13.78
CA MET A 1 -6.42 14.95 -14.70
C MET A 1 -5.32 14.19 -13.94
N VAL A 2 -4.40 14.87 -13.25
CA VAL A 2 -3.28 14.19 -12.52
C VAL A 2 -3.78 13.14 -11.52
N VAL A 3 -4.83 13.45 -10.75
CA VAL A 3 -5.45 12.51 -9.80
C VAL A 3 -6.00 11.27 -10.50
N LEU A 4 -6.68 11.43 -11.63
CA LEU A 4 -7.22 10.30 -12.39
C LEU A 4 -6.11 9.43 -12.98
N LEU A 5 -5.07 10.03 -13.56
CA LEU A 5 -3.91 9.29 -14.07
C LEU A 5 -3.18 8.57 -12.94
N GLY A 6 -2.99 9.24 -11.80
CA GLY A 6 -2.41 8.62 -10.61
C GLY A 6 -3.23 7.44 -10.10
N PHE A 7 -4.55 7.58 -10.04
CA PHE A 7 -5.46 6.49 -9.68
C PHE A 7 -5.31 5.28 -10.62
N CYS A 8 -5.28 5.52 -11.94
CA CYS A 8 -5.10 4.44 -12.92
C CYS A 8 -3.74 3.75 -12.80
N ILE A 9 -2.65 4.51 -12.55
CA ILE A 9 -1.32 3.92 -12.33
C ILE A 9 -1.34 3.00 -11.10
N ILE A 10 -1.88 3.49 -9.97
CA ILE A 10 -1.96 2.72 -8.74
C ILE A 10 -2.93 1.54 -8.88
N ALA A 11 -3.97 1.65 -9.72
CA ALA A 11 -4.85 0.51 -10.02
C ALA A 11 -4.13 -0.59 -10.82
N LEU A 12 -3.31 -0.22 -11.80
CA LEU A 12 -2.47 -1.17 -12.54
C LEU A 12 -1.44 -1.85 -11.63
N ASP A 13 -0.85 -1.10 -10.71
CA ASP A 13 0.06 -1.62 -9.69
C ASP A 13 -0.64 -2.64 -8.76
N GLY A 14 -1.81 -2.28 -8.22
CA GLY A 14 -2.61 -3.17 -7.38
C GLY A 14 -3.06 -4.44 -8.09
N PHE A 15 -3.41 -4.35 -9.38
CA PHE A 15 -3.72 -5.50 -10.20
C PHE A 15 -2.51 -6.46 -10.30
N ASP A 16 -1.33 -5.94 -10.66
CA ASP A 16 -0.15 -6.78 -10.90
C ASP A 16 0.37 -7.46 -9.61
N ILE A 17 0.36 -6.76 -8.48
CA ILE A 17 0.82 -7.31 -7.19
C ILE A 17 0.02 -8.56 -6.80
N VAL A 18 -1.28 -8.59 -7.03
CA VAL A 18 -2.14 -9.72 -6.62
C VAL A 18 -2.29 -10.79 -7.70
N ILE A 19 -1.84 -10.54 -8.92
CA ILE A 19 -1.93 -11.47 -10.07
C ILE A 19 -1.43 -12.86 -9.69
N MET A 20 -0.27 -12.95 -9.04
CA MET A 20 0.33 -14.22 -8.65
C MET A 20 -0.56 -15.03 -7.71
N GLY A 21 -1.27 -14.35 -6.80
CA GLY A 21 -2.23 -15.01 -5.93
C GLY A 21 -3.39 -15.62 -6.72
N PHE A 22 -3.93 -14.91 -7.71
CA PHE A 22 -5.03 -15.41 -8.54
C PHE A 22 -4.63 -16.58 -9.41
N ILE A 23 -3.47 -16.54 -10.06
CA ILE A 23 -3.02 -17.62 -10.95
C ILE A 23 -2.38 -18.80 -10.19
N ALA A 24 -2.04 -18.61 -8.90
CA ALA A 24 -1.36 -19.61 -8.08
C ALA A 24 -1.98 -21.03 -8.15
N PRO A 25 -3.31 -21.19 -8.05
CA PRO A 25 -3.93 -22.50 -8.10
C PRO A 25 -3.73 -23.23 -9.43
N GLU A 26 -3.83 -22.53 -10.56
CA GLU A 26 -3.64 -23.13 -11.89
C GLU A 26 -2.17 -23.34 -12.19
N LEU A 27 -1.30 -22.36 -11.87
CA LEU A 27 0.14 -22.49 -12.03
C LEU A 27 0.69 -23.70 -11.26
N LYS A 28 0.20 -23.91 -10.02
CA LYS A 28 0.58 -25.06 -9.21
C LYS A 28 0.14 -26.39 -9.85
N ALA A 29 -1.03 -26.42 -10.45
CA ALA A 29 -1.56 -27.61 -11.12
C ALA A 29 -0.81 -27.90 -12.43
N ASP A 30 -0.46 -26.87 -13.20
CA ASP A 30 0.19 -26.97 -14.51
C ASP A 30 1.68 -27.35 -14.38
N TRP A 31 2.41 -26.69 -13.50
CA TRP A 31 3.85 -26.90 -13.30
C TRP A 31 4.18 -27.88 -12.17
N GLN A 32 3.19 -28.40 -11.44
CA GLN A 32 3.35 -29.29 -10.29
C GLN A 32 4.33 -28.77 -9.22
N ILE A 33 4.36 -27.46 -9.04
CA ILE A 33 5.25 -26.79 -8.10
C ILE A 33 4.78 -26.91 -6.66
N THR A 34 5.74 -26.83 -5.74
CA THR A 34 5.48 -26.85 -4.31
C THR A 34 4.97 -25.47 -3.81
N ASN A 35 4.33 -25.46 -2.65
CA ASN A 35 3.91 -24.21 -2.00
C ASN A 35 5.12 -23.31 -1.68
N ARG A 36 6.28 -23.89 -1.35
CA ARG A 36 7.52 -23.15 -1.07
C ARG A 36 8.05 -22.42 -2.31
N GLU A 37 8.07 -23.07 -3.46
CA GLU A 37 8.47 -22.46 -4.73
C GLU A 37 7.53 -21.29 -5.09
N LEU A 38 6.22 -21.49 -4.93
CA LEU A 38 5.25 -20.42 -5.14
C LEU A 38 5.47 -19.23 -4.19
N GLY A 39 5.80 -19.50 -2.92
CA GLY A 39 6.16 -18.48 -1.94
C GLY A 39 7.39 -17.66 -2.36
N LEU A 40 8.39 -18.29 -2.98
CA LEU A 40 9.56 -17.58 -3.52
C LEU A 40 9.18 -16.64 -4.66
N VAL A 41 8.30 -17.06 -5.57
CA VAL A 41 7.81 -16.20 -6.68
C VAL A 41 7.07 -14.97 -6.14
N ILE A 42 6.17 -15.18 -5.17
CA ILE A 42 5.41 -14.08 -4.55
C ILE A 42 6.35 -13.13 -3.79
N SER A 43 7.29 -13.68 -3.01
CA SER A 43 8.25 -12.88 -2.24
C SER A 43 9.20 -12.09 -3.14
N ALA A 44 9.60 -12.62 -4.31
CA ALA A 44 10.47 -11.94 -5.25
C ALA A 44 9.89 -10.62 -5.74
N ALA A 45 8.59 -10.58 -6.08
CA ALA A 45 7.92 -9.34 -6.47
C ALA A 45 7.92 -8.32 -5.32
N LEU A 46 7.67 -8.74 -4.08
CA LEU A 46 7.66 -7.86 -2.90
C LEU A 46 9.06 -7.34 -2.54
N ILE A 47 10.09 -8.16 -2.72
CA ILE A 47 11.50 -7.74 -2.59
C ILE A 47 11.82 -6.70 -3.66
N GLY A 48 11.49 -6.97 -4.92
CA GLY A 48 11.66 -6.04 -6.02
C GLY A 48 10.96 -4.69 -5.74
N LEU A 49 9.71 -4.74 -5.28
CA LEU A 49 8.93 -3.56 -4.91
C LEU A 49 9.60 -2.75 -3.79
N SER A 50 10.22 -3.40 -2.83
CA SER A 50 10.94 -2.73 -1.74
C SER A 50 12.20 -2.04 -2.26
N LEU A 51 12.99 -2.72 -3.09
CA LEU A 51 14.19 -2.18 -3.72
C LEU A 51 13.85 -1.01 -4.67
N GLY A 52 12.82 -1.19 -5.51
CA GLY A 52 12.36 -0.15 -6.44
C GLY A 52 11.93 1.12 -5.74
N ALA A 53 11.22 1.01 -4.62
CA ALA A 53 10.83 2.17 -3.83
C ALA A 53 12.04 2.89 -3.18
N MET A 54 13.08 2.17 -2.78
CA MET A 54 14.29 2.78 -2.25
C MET A 54 15.06 3.55 -3.34
N LEU A 55 15.08 3.02 -4.56
CA LEU A 55 15.76 3.65 -5.70
C LEU A 55 14.96 4.82 -6.29
N SER A 56 13.66 4.85 -6.08
CA SER A 56 12.75 5.82 -6.70
C SER A 56 13.06 7.27 -6.35
N GLY A 57 13.44 7.56 -5.09
CA GLY A 57 13.79 8.90 -4.63
C GLY A 57 14.94 9.52 -5.41
N PRO A 58 16.17 8.95 -5.34
CA PRO A 58 17.31 9.44 -6.08
C PRO A 58 17.09 9.55 -7.60
N LEU A 59 16.35 8.60 -8.18
CA LEU A 59 16.01 8.63 -9.60
C LEU A 59 15.10 9.81 -9.95
N SER A 60 14.07 10.06 -9.13
CA SER A 60 13.12 11.15 -9.37
C SER A 60 13.72 12.54 -9.15
N ASP A 61 14.66 12.68 -8.23
CA ASP A 61 15.40 13.92 -8.01
C ASP A 61 16.38 14.22 -9.17
N ARG A 62 16.88 13.18 -9.84
CA ARG A 62 17.77 13.32 -10.98
C ARG A 62 17.05 13.54 -12.31
N PHE A 63 16.02 12.75 -12.60
CA PHE A 63 15.36 12.64 -13.90
C PHE A 63 13.96 13.28 -13.96
N GLY A 64 13.39 13.63 -12.82
CA GLY A 64 12.01 14.12 -12.71
C GLY A 64 10.99 13.04 -12.40
N ARG A 65 9.86 13.46 -11.81
CA ARG A 65 8.81 12.53 -11.37
C ARG A 65 8.09 11.90 -12.54
N LYS A 66 7.77 12.69 -13.58
CA LYS A 66 7.11 12.20 -14.80
C LYS A 66 7.90 11.09 -15.48
N VAL A 67 9.20 11.30 -15.69
CA VAL A 67 10.07 10.35 -16.38
C VAL A 67 10.17 9.04 -15.60
N VAL A 68 10.34 9.11 -14.28
CA VAL A 68 10.42 7.91 -13.43
C VAL A 68 9.10 7.15 -13.44
N ILE A 69 7.95 7.84 -13.31
CA ILE A 69 6.62 7.19 -13.36
C ILE A 69 6.42 6.46 -14.68
N ILE A 70 6.66 7.11 -15.82
CA ILE A 70 6.45 6.52 -17.14
C ILE A 70 7.35 5.30 -17.35
N ASN A 71 8.64 5.44 -17.03
CA ASN A 71 9.58 4.33 -17.13
C ASN A 71 9.22 3.18 -16.19
N SER A 72 8.74 3.46 -14.99
CA SER A 72 8.27 2.44 -14.04
C SER A 72 7.08 1.66 -14.62
N VAL A 73 6.07 2.36 -15.15
CA VAL A 73 4.87 1.75 -15.75
C VAL A 73 5.25 0.90 -16.96
N PHE A 74 6.11 1.42 -17.84
CA PHE A 74 6.62 0.68 -18.98
C PHE A 74 7.42 -0.55 -18.56
N PHE A 75 8.33 -0.39 -17.59
CA PHE A 75 9.22 -1.44 -17.10
C PHE A 75 8.42 -2.59 -16.46
N PHE A 76 7.52 -2.31 -15.52
CA PHE A 76 6.74 -3.40 -14.94
C PHE A 76 5.77 -4.04 -15.95
N GLY A 77 5.21 -3.26 -16.88
CA GLY A 77 4.37 -3.79 -17.95
C GLY A 77 5.12 -4.79 -18.84
N VAL A 78 6.36 -4.46 -19.26
CA VAL A 78 7.22 -5.37 -20.04
C VAL A 78 7.52 -6.64 -19.24
N TRP A 79 7.97 -6.53 -18.00
CA TRP A 79 8.35 -7.70 -17.22
C TRP A 79 7.16 -8.56 -16.80
N THR A 80 5.98 -7.98 -16.58
CA THR A 80 4.74 -8.76 -16.39
C THR A 80 4.37 -9.52 -17.65
N LEU A 81 4.49 -8.87 -18.82
CA LEU A 81 4.26 -9.53 -20.11
C LEU A 81 5.26 -10.67 -20.35
N VAL A 82 6.55 -10.44 -20.09
CA VAL A 82 7.61 -11.47 -20.21
C VAL A 82 7.36 -12.61 -19.24
N THR A 83 6.84 -12.36 -18.04
CA THR A 83 6.48 -13.42 -17.08
C THR A 83 5.46 -14.40 -17.64
N ALA A 84 4.55 -13.95 -18.53
CA ALA A 84 3.59 -14.85 -19.17
C ALA A 84 4.25 -15.93 -20.07
N PHE A 85 5.49 -15.71 -20.49
CA PHE A 85 6.27 -16.63 -21.33
C PHE A 85 7.37 -17.34 -20.55
N SER A 86 7.37 -17.30 -19.23
CA SER A 86 8.33 -18.04 -18.40
C SER A 86 8.15 -19.54 -18.59
N GLN A 87 9.27 -20.27 -18.69
CA GLN A 87 9.30 -21.71 -18.93
C GLN A 87 9.71 -22.52 -17.70
N ASN A 88 10.22 -21.83 -16.68
CA ASN A 88 10.67 -22.45 -15.43
C ASN A 88 10.57 -21.46 -14.26
N MET A 89 10.71 -22.00 -13.04
CA MET A 89 10.57 -21.24 -11.80
C MET A 89 11.63 -20.15 -11.64
N GLU A 90 12.86 -20.39 -12.06
CA GLU A 90 13.95 -19.42 -11.94
C GLU A 90 13.68 -18.17 -12.78
N GLN A 91 13.22 -18.36 -14.02
CA GLN A 91 12.79 -17.25 -14.88
C GLN A 91 11.62 -16.50 -14.27
N MET A 92 10.62 -17.20 -13.74
CA MET A 92 9.46 -16.57 -13.13
C MET A 92 9.85 -15.74 -11.89
N ILE A 93 10.72 -16.27 -11.02
CA ILE A 93 11.25 -15.55 -9.85
C ILE A 93 11.99 -14.28 -10.30
N LEU A 94 12.89 -14.39 -11.29
CA LEU A 94 13.65 -13.26 -11.81
C LEU A 94 12.72 -12.20 -12.42
N PHE A 95 11.78 -12.61 -13.26
CA PHE A 95 10.87 -11.68 -13.92
C PHE A 95 9.92 -10.99 -12.92
N ARG A 96 9.46 -11.70 -11.90
CA ARG A 96 8.70 -11.12 -10.80
C ARG A 96 9.50 -10.13 -9.95
N LEU A 97 10.78 -10.41 -9.70
CA LEU A 97 11.68 -9.45 -9.04
C LEU A 97 11.81 -8.16 -9.84
N LEU A 98 12.00 -8.27 -11.16
CA LEU A 98 12.12 -7.13 -12.06
C LEU A 98 10.80 -6.37 -12.19
N THR A 99 9.67 -7.08 -12.31
CA THR A 99 8.34 -6.45 -12.25
C THR A 99 8.19 -5.62 -10.97
N GLY A 100 8.54 -6.22 -9.82
CA GLY A 100 8.49 -5.55 -8.52
C GLY A 100 9.32 -4.27 -8.46
N LEU A 101 10.53 -4.26 -9.04
CA LEU A 101 11.38 -3.06 -9.14
C LEU A 101 10.64 -1.89 -9.82
N GLY A 102 9.94 -2.16 -10.91
CA GLY A 102 9.13 -1.15 -11.59
C GLY A 102 7.98 -0.65 -10.73
N LEU A 103 7.17 -1.57 -10.17
CA LEU A 103 6.03 -1.25 -9.31
C LEU A 103 6.46 -0.41 -8.08
N GLY A 104 7.58 -0.77 -7.44
CA GLY A 104 8.09 -0.07 -6.27
C GLY A 104 8.45 1.39 -6.53
N ALA A 105 8.89 1.73 -7.74
CA ALA A 105 9.26 3.08 -8.09
C ALA A 105 8.04 3.95 -8.46
N ALA A 106 6.91 3.38 -8.88
CA ALA A 106 5.72 4.11 -9.31
C ALA A 106 4.99 4.80 -8.14
N MET A 107 4.62 4.04 -7.11
CA MET A 107 3.77 4.52 -5.99
C MET A 107 4.26 5.80 -5.30
N PRO A 108 5.53 5.90 -4.84
CA PRO A 108 6.00 7.08 -4.12
C PRO A 108 5.96 8.33 -5.01
N ASN A 109 6.34 8.18 -6.28
CA ASN A 109 6.38 9.27 -7.24
C ASN A 109 4.97 9.77 -7.61
N VAL A 110 4.01 8.87 -7.78
CA VAL A 110 2.60 9.22 -8.00
C VAL A 110 2.06 9.99 -6.79
N GLY A 111 2.30 9.50 -5.57
CA GLY A 111 1.87 10.17 -4.35
C GLY A 111 2.44 11.59 -4.24
N THR A 112 3.73 11.76 -4.50
CA THR A 112 4.42 13.07 -4.48
C THR A 112 3.84 14.00 -5.55
N LEU A 113 3.71 13.51 -6.79
CA LEU A 113 3.17 14.31 -7.90
C LEU A 113 1.73 14.76 -7.61
N VAL A 114 0.87 13.87 -7.13
CA VAL A 114 -0.51 14.23 -6.75
C VAL A 114 -0.52 15.25 -5.61
N ALA A 115 0.37 15.11 -4.62
CA ALA A 115 0.47 16.07 -3.51
C ALA A 115 0.87 17.49 -3.97
N GLU A 116 1.69 17.60 -5.01
CA GLU A 116 2.09 18.90 -5.59
C GLU A 116 0.93 19.59 -6.33
N PHE A 117 0.11 18.82 -7.05
CA PHE A 117 -1.00 19.36 -7.85
C PHE A 117 -2.32 19.47 -7.06
N ALA A 118 -2.42 18.87 -5.89
CA ALA A 118 -3.64 18.87 -5.09
C ALA A 118 -3.78 20.17 -4.28
N PRO A 119 -4.98 20.82 -4.29
CA PRO A 119 -5.27 21.95 -3.41
C PRO A 119 -5.02 21.59 -1.94
N ALA A 120 -4.39 22.48 -1.18
CA ALA A 120 -3.99 22.22 0.22
C ALA A 120 -5.15 21.67 1.08
N ARG A 121 -6.36 22.25 0.92
CA ARG A 121 -7.57 21.85 1.65
C ARG A 121 -8.03 20.41 1.37
N ARG A 122 -7.76 19.85 0.17
CA ARG A 122 -8.24 18.54 -0.25
C ARG A 122 -7.10 17.55 -0.52
N ARG A 123 -5.86 17.93 -0.23
CA ARG A 123 -4.66 17.15 -0.57
C ARG A 123 -4.71 15.74 0.01
N ALA A 124 -4.96 15.61 1.29
CA ALA A 124 -5.03 14.31 1.97
C ALA A 124 -6.12 13.41 1.36
N PHE A 125 -7.31 13.96 1.13
CA PHE A 125 -8.42 13.23 0.51
C PHE A 125 -8.07 12.74 -0.90
N LEU A 126 -7.49 13.61 -1.75
CA LEU A 126 -7.13 13.25 -3.13
C LEU A 126 -6.03 12.19 -3.18
N ILE A 127 -5.04 12.26 -2.29
CA ILE A 127 -4.02 11.22 -2.15
C ILE A 127 -4.68 9.90 -1.73
N THR A 128 -5.57 9.91 -0.76
CA THR A 128 -6.30 8.71 -0.33
C THR A 128 -7.10 8.10 -1.49
N VAL A 129 -7.82 8.90 -2.26
CA VAL A 129 -8.55 8.44 -3.45
C VAL A 129 -7.61 7.76 -4.45
N VAL A 130 -6.44 8.35 -4.71
CA VAL A 130 -5.45 7.75 -5.61
C VAL A 130 -4.96 6.40 -5.10
N PHE A 131 -4.67 6.30 -3.81
CA PHE A 131 -4.20 5.03 -3.22
C PHE A 131 -5.30 3.97 -3.07
N CYS A 132 -6.60 4.35 -3.01
CA CYS A 132 -7.71 3.40 -3.16
C CYS A 132 -7.69 2.68 -4.50
N GLY A 133 -7.05 3.26 -5.52
CA GLY A 133 -6.77 2.59 -6.80
C GLY A 133 -6.11 1.23 -6.64
N PHE A 134 -5.22 1.05 -5.65
CA PHE A 134 -4.54 -0.23 -5.42
C PHE A 134 -5.52 -1.38 -5.18
N THR A 135 -6.38 -1.27 -4.19
CA THR A 135 -7.37 -2.31 -3.87
C THR A 135 -8.46 -2.40 -4.94
N PHE A 136 -8.81 -1.28 -5.58
CA PHE A 136 -9.73 -1.26 -6.72
C PHE A 136 -9.18 -2.04 -7.92
N GLY A 137 -7.92 -1.79 -8.31
CA GLY A 137 -7.25 -2.51 -9.38
C GLY A 137 -7.08 -3.99 -9.06
N ALA A 138 -6.73 -4.33 -7.82
CA ALA A 138 -6.65 -5.69 -7.34
C ALA A 138 -8.02 -6.41 -7.42
N ALA A 139 -9.13 -5.73 -7.08
CA ALA A 139 -10.47 -6.28 -7.21
C ALA A 139 -10.85 -6.53 -8.68
N LEU A 140 -10.61 -5.53 -9.56
CA LEU A 140 -10.84 -5.70 -11.00
C LEU A 140 -10.00 -6.86 -11.56
N GLY A 141 -8.75 -6.99 -11.10
CA GLY A 141 -7.88 -8.11 -11.45
C GLY A 141 -8.47 -9.47 -11.10
N GLY A 142 -9.06 -9.60 -9.91
CA GLY A 142 -9.72 -10.83 -9.49
C GLY A 142 -10.95 -11.16 -10.32
N PHE A 143 -11.79 -10.16 -10.64
CA PHE A 143 -12.93 -10.36 -11.54
C PHE A 143 -12.47 -10.71 -12.97
N ALA A 144 -11.43 -10.05 -13.49
CA ALA A 144 -10.85 -10.40 -14.78
C ALA A 144 -10.28 -11.82 -14.77
N ALA A 145 -9.55 -12.21 -13.73
CA ALA A 145 -9.00 -13.55 -13.56
C ALA A 145 -10.12 -14.61 -13.51
N SER A 146 -11.21 -14.36 -12.78
CA SER A 146 -12.35 -15.29 -12.70
C SER A 146 -13.01 -15.60 -14.05
N TRP A 147 -12.92 -14.64 -15.00
CA TRP A 147 -13.49 -14.77 -16.34
C TRP A 147 -12.48 -15.31 -17.36
N LEU A 148 -11.21 -14.86 -17.27
CA LEU A 148 -10.15 -15.22 -18.24
C LEU A 148 -9.60 -16.62 -18.02
N MET A 149 -9.28 -17.00 -16.76
CA MET A 149 -8.60 -18.27 -16.47
C MET A 149 -9.36 -19.49 -16.97
N PRO A 150 -10.69 -19.65 -16.75
CA PRO A 150 -11.40 -20.84 -17.22
C PRO A 150 -11.46 -20.97 -18.75
N ARG A 151 -11.23 -19.87 -19.49
CA ARG A 151 -11.34 -19.81 -20.96
C ARG A 151 -10.00 -19.87 -21.67
N PHE A 152 -8.99 -19.19 -21.13
CA PHE A 152 -7.72 -18.93 -21.79
C PHE A 152 -6.49 -19.33 -20.94
N GLY A 153 -6.72 -19.94 -19.78
CA GLY A 153 -5.66 -20.33 -18.84
C GLY A 153 -5.01 -19.15 -18.11
N TRP A 154 -4.13 -19.44 -17.17
CA TRP A 154 -3.49 -18.46 -16.29
C TRP A 154 -2.59 -17.44 -17.02
N HIS A 155 -2.00 -17.81 -18.14
CA HIS A 155 -1.18 -16.92 -18.98
C HIS A 155 -1.95 -15.65 -19.40
N SER A 156 -3.25 -15.79 -19.67
CA SER A 156 -4.10 -14.67 -20.11
C SER A 156 -4.20 -13.54 -19.11
N VAL A 157 -4.14 -13.83 -17.82
CA VAL A 157 -4.18 -12.82 -16.76
C VAL A 157 -2.87 -12.02 -16.73
N LEU A 158 -1.73 -12.70 -16.91
CA LEU A 158 -0.42 -12.03 -17.02
C LEU A 158 -0.31 -11.21 -18.31
N LEU A 159 -0.82 -11.71 -19.44
CA LEU A 159 -0.86 -10.96 -20.69
C LEU A 159 -1.68 -9.67 -20.51
N LEU A 160 -2.85 -9.75 -19.88
CA LEU A 160 -3.65 -8.57 -19.59
C LEU A 160 -2.90 -7.60 -18.68
N GLY A 161 -2.26 -8.11 -17.61
CA GLY A 161 -1.48 -7.32 -16.65
C GLY A 161 -0.26 -6.63 -17.26
N GLY A 162 0.34 -7.20 -18.31
CA GLY A 162 1.45 -6.58 -19.04
C GLY A 162 0.99 -5.62 -20.15
N ILE A 163 -0.04 -5.99 -20.91
CA ILE A 163 -0.53 -5.19 -22.05
C ILE A 163 -1.16 -3.88 -21.57
N LEU A 164 -1.97 -3.90 -20.50
CA LEU A 164 -2.65 -2.68 -20.02
C LEU A 164 -1.68 -1.56 -19.64
N PRO A 165 -0.62 -1.77 -18.83
CA PRO A 165 0.36 -0.72 -18.55
C PRO A 165 1.09 -0.23 -19.80
N LEU A 166 1.43 -1.12 -20.74
CA LEU A 166 2.12 -0.76 -21.96
C LEU A 166 1.24 0.12 -22.87
N LEU A 167 -0.05 -0.17 -22.96
CA LEU A 167 -1.01 0.68 -23.69
C LEU A 167 -1.28 2.00 -22.96
N PHE A 168 -1.13 2.03 -21.64
CA PHE A 168 -1.31 3.22 -20.83
C PHE A 168 -0.09 4.15 -20.84
N ALA A 169 1.12 3.62 -21.03
CA ALA A 169 2.36 4.41 -21.06
C ALA A 169 2.36 5.56 -22.07
N PRO A 170 1.92 5.42 -23.34
CA PRO A 170 1.78 6.53 -24.29
C PRO A 170 0.81 7.62 -23.80
N VAL A 171 -0.28 7.22 -23.14
CA VAL A 171 -1.24 8.18 -22.56
C VAL A 171 -0.56 9.00 -21.45
N LEU A 172 0.26 8.36 -20.60
CA LEU A 172 1.03 9.05 -19.58
C LEU A 172 2.07 9.99 -20.19
N MET A 173 2.75 9.59 -21.27
CA MET A 173 3.70 10.45 -21.97
C MET A 173 3.04 11.75 -22.44
N ALA A 174 1.85 11.66 -23.00
CA ALA A 174 1.09 12.80 -23.53
C ALA A 174 0.41 13.65 -22.45
N ALA A 175 -0.17 13.02 -21.42
CA ALA A 175 -1.08 13.68 -20.50
C ALA A 175 -0.51 13.99 -19.12
N LEU A 176 0.53 13.25 -18.64
CA LEU A 176 1.09 13.45 -17.31
C LEU A 176 2.01 14.69 -17.32
N PRO A 177 1.78 15.71 -16.47
CA PRO A 177 2.68 16.84 -16.35
C PRO A 177 3.93 16.47 -15.51
N GLU A 178 5.02 17.21 -15.70
CA GLU A 178 6.19 17.11 -14.80
C GLU A 178 5.93 17.89 -13.50
N SER A 179 6.62 17.52 -12.45
CA SER A 179 6.63 18.23 -11.15
C SER A 179 7.06 19.67 -11.30
N VAL A 180 6.25 20.60 -10.80
CA VAL A 180 6.60 22.03 -10.79
C VAL A 180 7.83 22.29 -9.92
N CYS A 181 7.90 21.64 -8.74
CA CYS A 181 9.05 21.75 -7.84
C CYS A 181 10.36 21.33 -8.52
N PHE A 182 10.33 20.20 -9.25
CA PHE A 182 11.49 19.72 -10.00
C PHE A 182 11.92 20.69 -11.10
N LEU A 183 10.97 21.24 -11.87
CA LEU A 183 11.26 22.20 -12.94
C LEU A 183 11.89 23.49 -12.40
N VAL A 184 11.40 24.00 -11.28
CA VAL A 184 11.95 25.20 -10.63
C VAL A 184 13.36 24.93 -10.10
N GLU A 185 13.58 23.79 -9.44
CA GLU A 185 14.89 23.42 -8.89
C GLU A 185 15.95 23.27 -10.00
N LYS A 186 15.59 22.67 -11.12
CA LYS A 186 16.48 22.50 -12.28
C LYS A 186 16.62 23.76 -13.14
N ARG A 187 16.04 24.88 -12.71
CA ARG A 187 16.04 26.15 -13.47
C ARG A 187 15.60 25.97 -14.92
N ALA A 188 14.58 25.11 -15.14
CA ALA A 188 14.02 24.89 -16.45
C ALA A 188 13.47 26.19 -17.06
N LYS A 189 13.43 26.27 -18.40
CA LYS A 189 12.92 27.47 -19.08
C LYS A 189 11.50 27.82 -18.57
N ASN A 190 11.28 29.08 -18.25
CA ASN A 190 10.03 29.60 -17.68
C ASN A 190 8.77 29.20 -18.45
N ASP A 191 8.85 28.99 -19.77
CA ASP A 191 7.71 28.64 -20.63
C ASP A 191 6.99 27.33 -20.23
N GLY A 192 7.75 26.33 -19.77
CA GLY A 192 7.21 25.05 -19.29
C GLY A 192 6.45 25.20 -17.98
N ILE A 193 7.04 25.97 -17.07
CA ILE A 193 6.46 26.22 -15.74
C ILE A 193 5.21 27.11 -15.89
N GLN A 194 5.29 28.17 -16.70
CA GLN A 194 4.15 29.07 -16.96
C GLN A 194 2.95 28.32 -17.56
N ARG A 195 3.16 27.41 -18.51
CA ARG A 195 2.07 26.59 -19.09
C ARG A 195 1.36 25.73 -18.05
N ILE A 196 2.09 25.15 -17.10
CA ILE A 196 1.50 24.33 -16.03
C ILE A 196 0.74 25.22 -15.05
N LEU A 197 1.33 26.34 -14.64
CA LEU A 197 0.73 27.26 -13.68
C LEU A 197 -0.48 28.00 -14.25
N ALA A 198 -0.46 28.38 -15.53
CA ALA A 198 -1.62 28.98 -16.19
C ALA A 198 -2.85 28.04 -16.22
N LYS A 199 -2.63 26.71 -16.22
CA LYS A 199 -3.72 25.73 -16.09
C LYS A 199 -4.20 25.57 -14.65
N LEU A 200 -3.35 25.81 -13.66
CA LEU A 200 -3.65 25.64 -12.24
C LEU A 200 -4.28 26.91 -11.61
N ALA A 201 -3.85 28.08 -12.08
CA ALA A 201 -4.28 29.36 -11.58
C ALA A 201 -4.49 30.35 -12.75
N PRO A 202 -5.57 30.18 -13.53
CA PRO A 202 -5.81 30.98 -14.75
C PRO A 202 -6.01 32.47 -14.43
N ASP A 203 -6.37 32.82 -13.19
CA ASP A 203 -6.64 34.18 -12.74
C ASP A 203 -5.37 34.96 -12.35
N LEU A 204 -4.19 34.31 -12.32
CA LEU A 204 -2.93 34.97 -11.96
C LEU A 204 -2.12 35.32 -13.19
N ASP A 205 -1.74 36.62 -13.30
CA ASP A 205 -0.76 37.05 -14.32
C ASP A 205 0.65 36.65 -13.87
N LEU A 206 1.15 35.57 -14.46
CA LEU A 206 2.45 34.96 -14.14
C LEU A 206 3.61 35.53 -14.95
N ARG A 207 3.37 36.51 -15.85
CA ARG A 207 4.39 37.02 -16.79
C ARG A 207 5.59 37.66 -16.10
N TYR A 208 5.37 38.25 -14.92
CA TYR A 208 6.39 38.96 -14.16
C TYR A 208 6.64 38.35 -12.76
N SER A 209 6.11 37.14 -12.51
CA SER A 209 6.21 36.49 -11.20
C SER A 209 7.49 35.66 -11.10
N THR A 210 8.28 35.86 -10.07
CA THR A 210 9.38 34.96 -9.70
C THR A 210 8.82 33.85 -8.82
N ILE A 211 8.94 32.59 -9.28
CA ILE A 211 8.51 31.43 -8.52
C ILE A 211 9.61 31.08 -7.52
N ILE A 212 9.30 31.25 -6.24
CA ILE A 212 10.22 30.91 -5.15
C ILE A 212 9.66 29.65 -4.48
N LEU A 213 10.46 28.58 -4.44
CA LEU A 213 10.13 27.43 -3.60
C LEU A 213 10.26 27.86 -2.14
N PRO A 214 9.33 27.44 -1.27
CA PRO A 214 9.52 27.65 0.16
C PRO A 214 10.87 27.06 0.55
N PRO A 215 11.65 27.76 1.43
CA PRO A 215 12.92 27.25 1.88
C PRO A 215 12.71 25.83 2.42
N PRO A 216 13.64 24.89 2.14
CA PRO A 216 13.54 23.57 2.72
C PRO A 216 13.36 23.74 4.23
N ASN A 217 12.29 23.16 4.78
CA ASN A 217 12.09 23.17 6.22
C ASN A 217 13.42 22.84 6.87
N GLN A 218 13.86 23.64 7.84
CA GLN A 218 15.12 23.42 8.52
C GLN A 218 15.20 21.95 8.91
N ALA A 219 15.97 21.19 8.13
CA ALA A 219 16.08 19.75 8.32
C ALA A 219 16.65 19.56 9.74
N CYS A 220 15.92 18.86 10.58
CA CYS A 220 16.46 18.44 11.86
C CYS A 220 17.80 17.76 11.60
N ALA A 221 18.88 18.23 12.24
CA ALA A 221 20.22 17.71 11.97
C ALA A 221 20.31 16.17 12.14
N HIS A 222 19.39 15.59 12.94
CA HIS A 222 19.32 14.16 13.19
C HIS A 222 17.88 13.64 13.33
N PRO A 223 17.08 13.58 12.25
CA PRO A 223 15.66 13.17 12.33
C PRO A 223 15.50 11.72 12.83
N ILE A 224 16.45 10.83 12.53
CA ILE A 224 16.46 9.45 13.03
C ILE A 224 16.59 9.44 14.55
N LYS A 225 17.51 10.24 15.13
CA LYS A 225 17.66 10.32 16.59
C LYS A 225 16.40 10.83 17.27
N LEU A 226 15.65 11.72 16.63
CA LEU A 226 14.39 12.21 17.16
C LEU A 226 13.31 11.13 17.16
N VAL A 227 13.17 10.37 16.07
CA VAL A 227 12.20 9.26 15.95
C VAL A 227 12.45 8.16 17.00
N VAL A 228 13.72 7.89 17.35
CA VAL A 228 14.12 6.87 18.34
C VAL A 228 14.37 7.48 19.74
N SER A 229 14.13 8.77 19.93
CA SER A 229 14.31 9.43 21.24
C SER A 229 13.37 8.87 22.30
N SER A 230 13.70 9.09 23.57
CA SER A 230 12.88 8.61 24.70
C SER A 230 11.42 9.03 24.63
N GLN A 231 11.14 10.18 24.00
CA GLN A 231 9.80 10.71 23.80
C GLN A 231 8.99 9.93 22.77
N TYR A 232 9.61 9.52 21.67
CA TYR A 232 8.92 8.91 20.51
C TYR A 232 9.13 7.42 20.37
N ARG A 233 10.22 6.84 20.93
CA ARG A 233 10.62 5.43 20.72
C ARG A 233 9.50 4.42 20.95
N PHE A 234 8.76 4.56 22.05
CA PHE A 234 7.68 3.62 22.36
C PHE A 234 6.55 3.72 21.31
N GLY A 235 6.10 4.93 21.00
CA GLY A 235 5.08 5.14 19.99
C GLY A 235 5.53 4.73 18.59
N SER A 236 6.81 4.93 18.23
CA SER A 236 7.40 4.49 16.96
C SER A 236 7.43 2.97 16.87
N LEU A 237 7.91 2.26 17.91
CA LEU A 237 7.94 0.80 17.94
C LEU A 237 6.53 0.20 17.83
N MET A 238 5.56 0.75 18.57
CA MET A 238 4.16 0.30 18.48
C MET A 238 3.56 0.55 17.10
N LEU A 239 3.84 1.71 16.50
CA LEU A 239 3.36 2.07 15.17
C LEU A 239 3.99 1.16 14.09
N TRP A 240 5.29 0.93 14.14
CA TRP A 240 6.01 0.09 13.19
C TRP A 240 5.60 -1.38 13.30
N GLY A 241 5.50 -1.90 14.53
CA GLY A 241 5.06 -3.27 14.78
C GLY A 241 3.60 -3.50 14.35
N SER A 242 2.71 -2.54 14.62
CA SER A 242 1.33 -2.64 14.16
C SER A 242 1.23 -2.62 12.63
N TYR A 243 2.02 -1.78 11.94
CA TYR A 243 2.01 -1.74 10.49
C TYR A 243 2.65 -2.97 9.84
N PHE A 244 3.71 -3.52 10.46
CA PHE A 244 4.29 -4.82 10.10
C PHE A 244 3.24 -5.94 10.14
N SER A 245 2.54 -6.08 11.27
CA SER A 245 1.53 -7.12 11.47
C SER A 245 0.33 -6.92 10.53
N ALA A 246 -0.06 -5.66 10.29
CA ALA A 246 -1.15 -5.32 9.39
C ALA A 246 -0.83 -5.65 7.93
N LEU A 247 0.37 -5.30 7.45
CA LEU A 247 0.81 -5.65 6.09
C LEU A 247 1.08 -7.14 5.94
N PHE A 248 1.65 -7.80 6.96
CA PHE A 248 1.79 -9.25 6.97
C PHE A 248 0.43 -9.92 6.71
N LEU A 249 -0.60 -9.56 7.46
CA LEU A 249 -1.93 -10.12 7.29
C LEU A 249 -2.56 -9.77 5.94
N PHE A 250 -2.49 -8.51 5.53
CA PHE A 250 -3.08 -8.04 4.27
C PHE A 250 -2.48 -8.77 3.06
N TYR A 251 -1.16 -8.89 3.01
CA TYR A 251 -0.47 -9.56 1.90
C TYR A 251 -0.59 -11.09 1.98
N THR A 252 -0.66 -11.70 3.17
CA THR A 252 -0.96 -13.14 3.29
C THR A 252 -2.33 -13.43 2.66
N LEU A 253 -3.36 -12.69 3.04
CA LEU A 253 -4.70 -12.88 2.50
C LEU A 253 -4.76 -12.53 1.00
N GLY A 254 -4.16 -11.41 0.58
CA GLY A 254 -4.15 -11.01 -0.82
C GLY A 254 -3.50 -12.01 -1.76
N SER A 255 -2.44 -12.68 -1.32
CA SER A 255 -1.65 -13.58 -2.15
C SER A 255 -2.08 -15.06 -2.05
N TRP A 256 -2.51 -15.52 -0.87
CA TRP A 256 -2.77 -16.94 -0.61
C TRP A 256 -4.25 -17.29 -0.57
N LEU A 257 -5.15 -16.32 -0.41
CA LEU A 257 -6.59 -16.57 -0.31
C LEU A 257 -7.16 -17.38 -1.49
N PRO A 258 -6.79 -17.11 -2.77
CA PRO A 258 -7.30 -17.91 -3.89
C PRO A 258 -6.93 -19.40 -3.78
N LEU A 259 -5.67 -19.69 -3.42
CA LEU A 259 -5.19 -21.06 -3.25
C LEU A 259 -5.87 -21.73 -2.05
N LEU A 260 -5.96 -21.01 -0.92
CA LEU A 260 -6.63 -21.50 0.28
C LEU A 260 -8.09 -21.87 0.01
N ILE A 261 -8.83 -21.06 -0.72
CA ILE A 261 -10.23 -21.31 -1.06
C ILE A 261 -10.34 -22.51 -2.01
N LYS A 262 -9.45 -22.62 -3.01
CA LYS A 262 -9.43 -23.76 -3.92
C LYS A 262 -9.13 -25.06 -3.18
N ASP A 263 -8.14 -25.07 -2.29
CA ASP A 263 -7.80 -26.25 -1.47
C ASP A 263 -8.94 -26.62 -0.50
N GLY A 264 -9.83 -25.66 -0.18
CA GLY A 264 -11.10 -25.88 0.54
C GLY A 264 -12.21 -26.50 -0.28
N GLY A 265 -11.97 -26.90 -1.53
CA GLY A 265 -12.92 -27.59 -2.39
C GLY A 265 -13.74 -26.69 -3.34
N PHE A 266 -13.43 -25.39 -3.40
CA PHE A 266 -14.09 -24.47 -4.33
C PHE A 266 -13.41 -24.48 -5.70
N ASN A 267 -14.15 -24.09 -6.75
CA ASN A 267 -13.56 -23.95 -8.07
C ASN A 267 -12.73 -22.64 -8.18
N VAL A 268 -11.87 -22.56 -9.20
CA VAL A 268 -10.96 -21.43 -9.43
C VAL A 268 -11.71 -20.10 -9.59
N THR A 269 -12.87 -20.13 -10.26
CA THR A 269 -13.71 -18.94 -10.45
C THR A 269 -14.24 -18.40 -9.13
N GLN A 270 -14.76 -19.29 -8.25
CA GLN A 270 -15.25 -18.92 -6.93
C GLN A 270 -14.11 -18.35 -6.06
N ALA A 271 -12.94 -18.99 -6.09
CA ALA A 271 -11.76 -18.55 -5.36
C ALA A 271 -11.32 -17.13 -5.80
N ALA A 272 -11.30 -16.87 -7.10
CA ALA A 272 -10.97 -15.56 -7.65
C ALA A 272 -12.01 -14.49 -7.27
N ILE A 273 -13.32 -14.81 -7.35
CA ILE A 273 -14.40 -13.88 -6.97
C ILE A 273 -14.34 -13.54 -5.47
N ILE A 274 -14.19 -14.53 -4.59
CA ILE A 274 -14.10 -14.30 -3.14
C ILE A 274 -12.91 -13.43 -2.80
N THR A 275 -11.77 -13.66 -3.45
CA THR A 275 -10.58 -12.80 -3.26
C THR A 275 -10.77 -11.41 -3.86
N ALA A 276 -11.47 -11.28 -4.99
CA ALA A 276 -11.85 -9.97 -5.54
C ALA A 276 -12.75 -9.19 -4.58
N LEU A 277 -13.68 -9.85 -3.90
CA LEU A 277 -14.53 -9.24 -2.87
C LEU A 277 -13.72 -8.76 -1.66
N PHE A 278 -12.68 -9.50 -1.25
CA PHE A 278 -11.74 -9.03 -0.22
C PHE A 278 -11.09 -7.71 -0.65
N GLN A 279 -10.61 -7.59 -1.87
CA GLN A 279 -9.98 -6.37 -2.38
C GLN A 279 -10.99 -5.22 -2.55
N ALA A 280 -12.20 -5.52 -3.04
CA ALA A 280 -13.29 -4.53 -3.16
C ALA A 280 -13.69 -3.98 -1.78
N GLY A 281 -13.77 -4.86 -0.77
CA GLY A 281 -13.94 -4.46 0.63
C GLY A 281 -12.88 -3.47 1.08
N GLY A 282 -11.60 -3.72 0.75
CA GLY A 282 -10.49 -2.82 1.07
C GLY A 282 -10.66 -1.42 0.49
N THR A 283 -11.17 -1.31 -0.74
CA THR A 283 -11.46 -0.01 -1.37
C THR A 283 -12.52 0.77 -0.60
N LEU A 284 -13.63 0.13 -0.27
CA LEU A 284 -14.72 0.75 0.50
C LEU A 284 -14.26 1.10 1.93
N GLY A 285 -13.51 0.21 2.55
CA GLY A 285 -12.98 0.38 3.89
C GLY A 285 -11.98 1.53 4.02
N SER A 286 -11.19 1.79 2.97
CA SER A 286 -10.23 2.92 2.95
C SER A 286 -10.94 4.27 3.04
N LEU A 287 -12.07 4.44 2.34
CA LEU A 287 -12.89 5.64 2.41
C LEU A 287 -13.57 5.77 3.77
N PHE A 288 -14.11 4.65 4.29
CA PHE A 288 -14.79 4.61 5.58
C PHE A 288 -13.83 4.89 6.75
N SER A 289 -12.63 4.31 6.74
CA SER A 289 -11.65 4.52 7.82
C SER A 289 -11.23 5.97 7.94
N GLY A 290 -11.01 6.67 6.82
CA GLY A 290 -10.75 8.10 6.81
C GLY A 290 -11.88 8.91 7.45
N TRP A 291 -13.12 8.66 7.03
CA TRP A 291 -14.30 9.31 7.59
C TRP A 291 -14.48 9.05 9.10
N LEU A 292 -14.23 7.81 9.54
CA LEU A 292 -14.34 7.46 10.95
C LEU A 292 -13.25 8.12 11.80
N MET A 293 -12.02 8.20 11.31
CA MET A 293 -10.90 8.85 12.00
C MET A 293 -11.07 10.37 12.12
N ASP A 294 -11.77 10.99 11.17
CA ASP A 294 -12.07 12.43 11.26
C ASP A 294 -13.13 12.75 12.33
N ARG A 295 -13.95 11.76 12.73
CA ARG A 295 -15.07 11.93 13.68
C ARG A 295 -14.84 11.33 15.06
N SER A 296 -13.83 10.51 15.21
CA SER A 296 -13.52 9.80 16.45
C SER A 296 -12.02 9.83 16.75
N GLU A 297 -11.65 9.40 17.95
CA GLU A 297 -10.24 9.28 18.32
C GLU A 297 -9.54 8.25 17.41
N PRO A 298 -8.48 8.66 16.66
CA PRO A 298 -7.86 7.81 15.63
C PRO A 298 -7.40 6.43 16.13
N HIS A 299 -6.86 6.34 17.36
CA HIS A 299 -6.42 5.07 17.92
C HIS A 299 -7.59 4.11 18.20
N ARG A 300 -8.71 4.64 18.72
CA ARG A 300 -9.91 3.83 18.99
C ARG A 300 -10.57 3.40 17.69
N ALA A 301 -10.65 4.31 16.71
CA ALA A 301 -11.20 4.01 15.40
C ALA A 301 -10.45 2.85 14.73
N LEU A 302 -9.11 2.96 14.64
CA LEU A 302 -8.29 1.92 14.02
C LEU A 302 -8.32 0.60 14.82
N ALA A 303 -8.24 0.68 16.15
CA ALA A 303 -8.31 -0.51 17.00
C ALA A 303 -9.65 -1.26 16.83
N SER A 304 -10.78 -0.56 16.75
CA SER A 304 -12.07 -1.19 16.51
C SER A 304 -12.17 -1.81 15.13
N ILE A 305 -11.69 -1.14 14.09
CA ILE A 305 -11.71 -1.67 12.72
C ILE A 305 -10.83 -2.94 12.62
N TYR A 306 -9.59 -2.93 13.14
CA TYR A 306 -8.74 -4.12 13.15
C TYR A 306 -9.32 -5.23 14.02
N GLY A 307 -9.98 -4.91 15.15
CA GLY A 307 -10.66 -5.88 16.01
C GLY A 307 -11.82 -6.58 15.28
N MET A 308 -12.63 -5.81 14.55
CA MET A 308 -13.66 -6.38 13.66
C MET A 308 -13.02 -7.25 12.57
N GLY A 309 -11.90 -6.83 11.99
CA GLY A 309 -11.14 -7.60 11.01
C GLY A 309 -10.67 -8.94 11.58
N ALA A 310 -10.15 -8.95 12.82
CA ALA A 310 -9.78 -10.19 13.51
C ALA A 310 -10.97 -11.13 13.71
N LEU A 311 -12.13 -10.59 14.11
CA LEU A 311 -13.36 -11.37 14.26
C LEU A 311 -13.79 -12.02 12.94
N PHE A 312 -13.86 -11.25 11.84
CA PHE A 312 -14.23 -11.81 10.54
C PHE A 312 -13.18 -12.80 10.02
N THR A 313 -11.90 -12.63 10.35
CA THR A 313 -10.86 -13.61 10.02
C THR A 313 -11.09 -14.93 10.75
N LEU A 314 -11.50 -14.91 12.02
CA LEU A 314 -11.89 -16.11 12.77
C LEU A 314 -13.15 -16.75 12.20
N LEU A 315 -14.13 -15.95 11.77
CA LEU A 315 -15.38 -16.44 11.17
C LEU A 315 -15.19 -17.05 9.78
N MET A 316 -14.07 -16.82 9.13
CA MET A 316 -13.77 -17.39 7.81
C MET A 316 -13.65 -18.91 7.85
N GLY A 317 -13.11 -19.49 8.93
CA GLY A 317 -13.02 -20.94 9.14
C GLY A 317 -14.40 -21.63 9.16
N PRO A 318 -15.31 -21.25 10.04
CA PRO A 318 -16.69 -21.78 10.07
C PRO A 318 -17.50 -21.49 8.81
N ALA A 319 -17.16 -20.46 8.04
CA ALA A 319 -17.85 -20.13 6.79
C ALA A 319 -17.52 -21.10 5.63
N MET A 320 -16.59 -22.02 5.83
CA MET A 320 -16.21 -23.02 4.82
C MET A 320 -17.42 -23.89 4.42
N GLY A 321 -17.52 -24.13 3.11
CA GLY A 321 -18.67 -24.84 2.53
C GLY A 321 -19.83 -23.94 2.08
N TYR A 322 -19.84 -22.65 2.47
CA TYR A 322 -20.86 -21.68 2.09
C TYR A 322 -20.26 -20.52 1.29
N PRO A 323 -20.25 -20.57 -0.07
CA PRO A 323 -19.54 -19.57 -0.90
C PRO A 323 -19.97 -18.12 -0.63
N VAL A 324 -21.26 -17.90 -0.41
CA VAL A 324 -21.82 -16.56 -0.15
C VAL A 324 -21.32 -16.02 1.20
N LEU A 325 -21.28 -16.85 2.22
CA LEU A 325 -20.82 -16.47 3.55
C LEU A 325 -19.31 -16.19 3.53
N MET A 326 -18.53 -17.04 2.85
CA MET A 326 -17.08 -16.80 2.64
C MET A 326 -16.82 -15.50 1.90
N GLY A 327 -17.60 -15.21 0.85
CA GLY A 327 -17.49 -13.94 0.11
C GLY A 327 -17.82 -12.74 0.98
N GLY A 328 -18.85 -12.84 1.82
CA GLY A 328 -19.21 -11.81 2.80
C GLY A 328 -18.13 -11.60 3.86
N CYS A 329 -17.60 -12.67 4.43
CA CYS A 329 -16.48 -12.59 5.38
C CYS A 329 -15.23 -12.01 4.73
N ALA A 330 -14.86 -12.46 3.52
CA ALA A 330 -13.71 -11.93 2.79
C ALA A 330 -13.84 -10.43 2.53
N MET A 331 -15.01 -9.98 2.07
CA MET A 331 -15.30 -8.55 1.87
C MET A 331 -15.22 -7.76 3.17
N ALA A 332 -15.74 -8.29 4.28
CA ALA A 332 -15.67 -7.65 5.59
C ALA A 332 -14.22 -7.59 6.13
N ILE A 333 -13.43 -8.65 5.94
CA ILE A 333 -12.01 -8.67 6.28
C ILE A 333 -11.26 -7.59 5.47
N GLY A 334 -11.48 -7.54 4.16
CA GLY A 334 -10.89 -6.53 3.28
C GLY A 334 -11.27 -5.12 3.70
N PHE A 335 -12.56 -4.88 3.98
CA PHE A 335 -13.06 -3.61 4.48
C PHE A 335 -12.36 -3.15 5.75
N CYS A 336 -12.19 -4.06 6.70
CA CYS A 336 -11.54 -3.76 7.98
C CYS A 336 -10.02 -3.59 7.79
N ILE A 337 -9.32 -4.62 7.29
CA ILE A 337 -7.85 -4.65 7.27
C ILE A 337 -7.28 -3.75 6.17
N GLY A 338 -7.79 -3.85 4.95
CA GLY A 338 -7.37 -2.98 3.84
C GLY A 338 -7.68 -1.51 4.10
N GLY A 339 -8.88 -1.24 4.63
CA GLY A 339 -9.29 0.10 5.01
C GLY A 339 -8.43 0.71 6.13
N ALA A 340 -8.18 -0.03 7.19
CA ALA A 340 -7.39 0.43 8.31
C ALA A 340 -5.92 0.69 7.95
N ASN A 341 -5.35 -0.03 6.97
CA ASN A 341 -3.99 0.23 6.47
C ASN A 341 -3.82 1.66 5.93
N THR A 342 -4.84 2.19 5.26
CA THR A 342 -4.85 3.59 4.82
C THR A 342 -4.88 4.55 6.02
N GLY A 343 -5.66 4.23 7.06
CA GLY A 343 -5.71 4.99 8.31
C GLY A 343 -4.39 5.02 9.08
N MET A 344 -3.58 3.96 8.99
CA MET A 344 -2.25 3.93 9.62
C MET A 344 -1.31 5.01 9.06
N ASN A 345 -1.43 5.36 7.78
CA ASN A 345 -0.66 6.45 7.18
C ASN A 345 -1.03 7.80 7.80
N ALA A 346 -2.32 8.06 8.01
CA ALA A 346 -2.81 9.26 8.69
C ALA A 346 -2.34 9.30 10.16
N LEU A 347 -2.39 8.16 10.86
CA LEU A 347 -1.90 8.04 12.23
C LEU A 347 -0.40 8.32 12.32
N SER A 348 0.41 7.83 11.37
CA SER A 348 1.85 8.11 11.30
C SER A 348 2.11 9.60 11.07
N ALA A 349 1.40 10.22 10.13
CA ALA A 349 1.57 11.63 9.80
C ALA A 349 1.21 12.57 10.96
N SER A 350 0.26 12.19 11.82
CA SER A 350 -0.15 12.96 13.00
C SER A 350 0.75 12.74 14.23
N PHE A 351 1.46 11.61 14.29
CA PHE A 351 2.27 11.24 15.45
C PHE A 351 3.62 11.97 15.50
N TYR A 352 4.29 12.10 14.35
CA TYR A 352 5.63 12.70 14.30
C TYR A 352 5.57 14.22 14.10
N PRO A 353 6.50 14.98 14.72
CA PRO A 353 6.66 16.39 14.44
C PRO A 353 7.08 16.58 12.98
N THR A 354 6.85 17.77 12.43
CA THR A 354 7.05 18.06 11.01
C THR A 354 8.46 17.72 10.52
N GLU A 355 9.47 17.95 11.37
CA GLU A 355 10.90 17.73 11.05
C GLU A 355 11.28 16.24 10.95
N ALA A 356 10.56 15.35 11.63
CA ALA A 356 10.84 13.90 11.65
C ALA A 356 9.73 13.07 10.99
N ARG A 357 8.66 13.70 10.52
CA ARG A 357 7.47 13.02 9.97
C ARG A 357 7.82 12.15 8.76
N ALA A 358 8.58 12.69 7.82
CA ALA A 358 8.99 11.94 6.63
C ALA A 358 9.82 10.71 7.02
N THR A 359 10.80 10.88 7.92
CA THR A 359 11.65 9.79 8.39
C THR A 359 10.86 8.74 9.14
N GLY A 360 10.00 9.13 10.10
CA GLY A 360 9.19 8.19 10.89
C GLY A 360 8.22 7.38 10.03
N SER A 361 7.55 8.03 9.07
CA SER A 361 6.66 7.36 8.11
C SER A 361 7.43 6.42 7.18
N SER A 362 8.60 6.83 6.67
CA SER A 362 9.42 5.97 5.81
C SER A 362 9.89 4.72 6.54
N TRP A 363 10.27 4.82 7.81
CA TRP A 363 10.63 3.66 8.63
C TRP A 363 9.44 2.74 8.88
N MET A 364 8.26 3.31 9.15
CA MET A 364 7.02 2.51 9.25
C MET A 364 6.76 1.71 7.98
N HIS A 365 6.86 2.34 6.81
CA HIS A 365 6.68 1.65 5.53
C HIS A 365 7.76 0.61 5.27
N GLY A 366 9.03 0.91 5.56
CA GLY A 366 10.13 -0.03 5.39
C GLY A 366 9.95 -1.31 6.23
N ILE A 367 9.64 -1.15 7.52
CA ILE A 367 9.37 -2.27 8.42
C ILE A 367 8.09 -3.02 8.01
N GLY A 368 7.05 -2.30 7.61
CA GLY A 368 5.83 -2.92 7.09
C GLY A 368 6.07 -3.79 5.85
N ARG A 369 6.98 -3.37 4.95
CA ARG A 369 7.36 -4.18 3.78
C ARG A 369 8.06 -5.49 4.14
N LEU A 370 8.83 -5.51 5.23
CA LEU A 370 9.37 -6.78 5.75
C LEU A 370 8.24 -7.73 6.16
N GLY A 371 7.16 -7.19 6.75
CA GLY A 371 5.95 -7.97 7.04
C GLY A 371 5.31 -8.54 5.78
N ALA A 372 5.20 -7.74 4.72
CA ALA A 372 4.67 -8.20 3.43
C ALA A 372 5.55 -9.31 2.80
N ILE A 373 6.87 -9.17 2.80
CA ILE A 373 7.79 -10.19 2.28
C ILE A 373 7.66 -11.49 3.10
N LEU A 374 7.68 -11.37 4.43
CA LEU A 374 7.57 -12.52 5.33
C LEU A 374 6.22 -13.23 5.17
N SER A 375 5.15 -12.51 4.83
CA SER A 375 3.81 -13.08 4.60
C SER A 375 3.78 -14.09 3.46
N ALA A 376 4.55 -13.84 2.39
CA ALA A 376 4.66 -14.76 1.26
C ALA A 376 5.30 -16.09 1.66
N LEU A 377 6.38 -16.02 2.46
CA LEU A 377 7.08 -17.21 2.94
C LEU A 377 6.29 -17.95 4.02
N ALA A 378 5.68 -17.22 4.95
CA ALA A 378 4.88 -17.81 6.02
C ALA A 378 3.63 -18.52 5.49
N GLY A 379 2.94 -17.93 4.49
CA GLY A 379 1.81 -18.59 3.83
C GLY A 379 2.23 -19.90 3.13
N ALA A 380 3.40 -19.89 2.49
CA ALA A 380 3.97 -21.08 1.88
C ALA A 380 4.23 -22.21 2.90
N GLU A 381 4.84 -21.87 4.06
CA GLU A 381 5.14 -22.84 5.11
C GLU A 381 3.87 -23.37 5.78
N MET A 382 2.87 -22.52 6.07
CA MET A 382 1.59 -22.98 6.65
C MET A 382 0.94 -24.04 5.74
N LEU A 383 0.94 -23.83 4.43
CA LEU A 383 0.40 -24.78 3.47
C LEU A 383 1.30 -26.01 3.29
N ALA A 384 2.62 -25.86 3.34
CA ALA A 384 3.56 -26.98 3.22
C ALA A 384 3.49 -27.92 4.43
N LEU A 385 3.19 -27.38 5.63
CA LEU A 385 2.96 -28.15 6.85
C LEU A 385 1.58 -28.84 6.88
N GLY A 386 0.76 -28.65 5.87
CA GLY A 386 -0.56 -29.27 5.76
C GLY A 386 -1.58 -28.74 6.77
N TRP A 387 -1.45 -27.51 7.23
CA TRP A 387 -2.41 -26.90 8.15
C TRP A 387 -3.79 -26.82 7.52
N SER A 388 -4.82 -27.14 8.32
CA SER A 388 -6.20 -26.96 7.87
C SER A 388 -6.50 -25.47 7.65
N LEU A 389 -7.40 -25.18 6.72
CA LEU A 389 -7.83 -23.80 6.45
C LEU A 389 -8.33 -23.09 7.69
N SER A 390 -9.12 -23.78 8.52
CA SER A 390 -9.61 -23.23 9.80
C SER A 390 -8.45 -22.86 10.73
N THR A 391 -7.42 -23.70 10.81
CA THR A 391 -6.20 -23.43 11.59
C THR A 391 -5.46 -22.20 11.06
N ILE A 392 -5.30 -22.10 9.73
CA ILE A 392 -4.63 -20.96 9.09
C ILE A 392 -5.37 -19.65 9.43
N PHE A 393 -6.69 -19.59 9.25
CA PHE A 393 -7.44 -18.38 9.57
C PHE A 393 -7.44 -18.04 11.07
N THR A 394 -7.44 -19.05 11.93
CA THR A 394 -7.30 -18.83 13.39
C THR A 394 -5.95 -18.22 13.73
N VAL A 395 -4.87 -18.71 13.13
CA VAL A 395 -3.52 -18.16 13.34
C VAL A 395 -3.40 -16.77 12.72
N LEU A 396 -3.99 -16.53 11.56
CA LEU A 396 -3.99 -15.22 10.91
C LEU A 396 -4.78 -14.15 11.67
N ALA A 397 -5.65 -14.53 12.60
CA ALA A 397 -6.28 -13.57 13.50
C ALA A 397 -5.27 -12.99 14.54
N LEU A 398 -4.18 -13.70 14.86
CA LEU A 398 -3.18 -13.23 15.82
C LEU A 398 -2.47 -11.94 15.39
N PRO A 399 -1.97 -11.78 14.15
CA PRO A 399 -1.43 -10.51 13.66
C PRO A 399 -2.43 -9.34 13.76
N ALA A 400 -3.73 -9.58 13.50
CA ALA A 400 -4.75 -8.55 13.63
C ALA A 400 -4.92 -8.13 15.11
N LEU A 401 -5.00 -9.09 16.02
CA LEU A 401 -5.11 -8.84 17.46
C LEU A 401 -3.84 -8.14 18.00
N LEU A 402 -2.67 -8.53 17.51
CA LEU A 402 -1.41 -7.88 17.86
C LEU A 402 -1.40 -6.42 17.40
N THR A 403 -1.91 -6.14 16.20
CA THR A 403 -2.09 -4.77 15.69
C THR A 403 -3.01 -3.96 16.61
N VAL A 404 -4.14 -4.52 17.03
CA VAL A 404 -5.06 -3.89 18.00
C VAL A 404 -4.34 -3.57 19.30
N ALA A 405 -3.65 -4.55 19.88
CA ALA A 405 -2.94 -4.37 21.14
C ALA A 405 -1.89 -3.25 21.08
N MET A 406 -1.10 -3.21 19.99
CA MET A 406 -0.09 -2.18 19.78
C MET A 406 -0.69 -0.78 19.58
N ILE A 407 -1.78 -0.65 18.80
CA ILE A 407 -2.46 0.63 18.59
C ILE A 407 -3.06 1.15 19.92
N VAL A 408 -3.70 0.28 20.69
CA VAL A 408 -4.26 0.63 22.01
C VAL A 408 -3.16 1.02 22.99
N ALA A 409 -2.05 0.27 23.04
CA ALA A 409 -0.91 0.57 23.88
C ALA A 409 -0.30 1.93 23.54
N LYS A 410 -0.14 2.23 22.24
CA LYS A 410 0.33 3.53 21.75
C LYS A 410 -0.61 4.66 22.18
N GLY A 411 -1.92 4.52 21.97
CA GLY A 411 -2.92 5.53 22.35
C GLY A 411 -2.91 5.81 23.86
N ARG A 412 -2.91 4.76 24.69
CA ARG A 412 -2.82 4.90 26.15
C ARG A 412 -1.53 5.60 26.59
N HIS A 413 -0.40 5.29 25.96
CA HIS A 413 0.88 5.94 26.26
C HIS A 413 0.86 7.43 25.93
N GLN A 414 0.30 7.82 24.78
CA GLN A 414 0.18 9.23 24.39
C GLN A 414 -0.70 10.02 25.35
N VAL A 415 -1.84 9.45 25.78
CA VAL A 415 -2.71 10.10 26.78
C VAL A 415 -1.98 10.30 28.10
N ARG A 416 -1.22 9.30 28.57
CA ARG A 416 -0.42 9.42 29.80
C ARG A 416 0.68 10.48 29.69
N GLN A 417 1.36 10.57 28.55
CA GLN A 417 2.37 11.61 28.32
C GLN A 417 1.75 13.01 28.33
N ALA A 418 0.63 13.20 27.66
CA ALA A 418 -0.09 14.48 27.65
C ALA A 418 -0.53 14.91 29.07
N ALA A 419 -1.07 13.99 29.85
CA ALA A 419 -1.44 14.23 31.25
C ALA A 419 -0.24 14.59 32.11
N GLY A 420 0.89 13.90 31.93
CA GLY A 420 2.15 14.18 32.66
C GLY A 420 2.74 15.56 32.34
N HIS A 421 2.69 15.98 31.06
CA HIS A 421 3.14 17.32 30.66
C HIS A 421 2.23 18.41 31.21
N GLY A 422 0.90 18.22 31.17
CA GLY A 422 -0.06 19.17 31.75
C GLY A 422 0.12 19.32 33.27
N TYR A 423 0.35 18.23 33.98
CA TYR A 423 0.61 18.25 35.42
C TYR A 423 1.93 18.96 35.76
N LYS A 424 3.00 18.71 35.01
CA LYS A 424 4.29 19.38 35.18
C LYS A 424 4.18 20.89 34.93
N ALA A 425 3.53 21.29 33.83
CA ALA A 425 3.29 22.69 33.52
C ALA A 425 2.49 23.38 34.62
N TYR A 426 1.49 22.72 35.21
CA TYR A 426 0.72 23.21 36.35
C TYR A 426 1.59 23.40 37.60
N LEU A 427 2.49 22.47 37.89
CA LEU A 427 3.42 22.58 39.03
C LEU A 427 4.42 23.72 38.86
N ASP A 428 4.97 23.85 37.62
CA ASP A 428 5.91 24.94 37.29
C ASP A 428 5.25 26.34 37.40
N ALA A 429 4.00 26.48 36.93
CA ALA A 429 3.23 27.70 37.08
C ALA A 429 3.01 28.06 38.58
N ARG A 430 2.61 27.06 39.37
CA ARG A 430 2.38 27.26 40.80
C ARG A 430 3.65 27.59 41.61
N SER A 431 4.81 27.09 41.17
CA SER A 431 6.10 27.40 41.80
C SER A 431 6.58 28.81 41.45
N ASN A 432 6.19 29.36 40.31
CA ASN A 432 6.50 30.73 39.91
C ASN A 432 5.58 31.77 40.62
N ASP A 433 4.33 31.40 40.91
CA ASP A 433 3.41 32.26 41.68
C ASP A 433 3.78 32.36 43.17
N MET A 434 4.64 31.49 43.69
CA MET A 434 5.13 31.47 45.05
C MET A 434 6.50 32.17 45.25
N ARG A 435 7.08 32.69 44.17
CA ARG A 435 8.29 33.52 44.19
C ARG A 435 7.95 34.97 43.88
#